data_15be62400e18fdd6778b98ea5026bd17
#
_entry.id   15be62400e18fdd6778b98ea5026bd17
#
_cell.length_a   1.000
_cell.length_b   1.000
_cell.length_c   1.000
_cell.angle_alpha   90.00
_cell.angle_beta   90.00
_cell.angle_gamma   90.00
#
_symmetry.space_group_name_H-M   'P 1'
#
loop_
_entity.id
_entity.type
_entity.pdbx_description
1 polymer ?
#
loop_
_entity_poly.entity_id
_entity_poly.type
_entity_poly.pdbx_seq_one_letter_code
_entity_poly.pdbx_strand_id
1 'polypeptide(L)'
;MAIRPIMAITRKRFSLKVFVVAMVGTVARPLYLVNIHKKWYNIITYMRAFAFAITFIFFFFLTYLFLGMVDALPNPPEGTVHDPATVSENIPADTRELPTRIVIKDIGTDWKVLNPTGTDLDTLNAAVDQAPMRWPTSGLLGQDGTVALFGHSSHLPIVHNQAFKAFNNIEKLVPGQIISVYSATTEYRYKVVGVRVASATEDVVELPADGKYLALITCDNFGSKSDRYVVTANFEGAYAL
;
A
#
# COMPACT_ATOMS: atom_id res chain seq x y z
N MET A 1 -2.04 -37.41 55.43
CA MET A 1 -3.07 -36.38 55.42
C MET A 1 -3.62 -36.24 54.02
N ALA A 2 -4.89 -36.30 53.84
CA ALA A 2 -5.73 -36.81 52.77
C ALA A 2 -5.42 -36.33 51.32
N ILE A 3 -5.25 -37.31 50.44
CA ILE A 3 -5.29 -37.20 48.99
C ILE A 3 -6.76 -37.36 48.57
N ARG A 4 -7.32 -36.42 47.82
CA ARG A 4 -8.64 -36.54 47.20
C ARG A 4 -8.51 -36.95 45.74
N PRO A 5 -9.34 -37.89 45.24
CA PRO A 5 -9.22 -38.46 43.91
C PRO A 5 -9.89 -37.58 42.84
N ILE A 6 -9.28 -37.64 41.65
CA ILE A 6 -9.73 -37.06 40.41
C ILE A 6 -10.97 -37.81 39.90
N MET A 7 -12.03 -37.05 39.64
CA MET A 7 -13.32 -37.51 39.16
C MET A 7 -13.22 -37.83 37.66
N ALA A 8 -13.26 -39.10 37.29
CA ALA A 8 -13.34 -39.56 35.91
C ALA A 8 -14.77 -39.35 35.37
N ILE A 9 -14.89 -38.56 34.32
CA ILE A 9 -16.15 -38.35 33.61
C ILE A 9 -16.31 -39.50 32.62
N THR A 10 -17.12 -40.48 32.97
CA THR A 10 -17.54 -41.56 32.10
C THR A 10 -18.57 -41.07 31.10
N ARG A 11 -18.20 -41.06 29.80
CA ARG A 11 -19.13 -40.86 28.69
C ARG A 11 -20.12 -42.05 28.64
N LYS A 12 -21.35 -41.83 29.10
CA LYS A 12 -22.46 -42.76 28.85
C LYS A 12 -22.80 -42.76 27.36
N ARG A 13 -22.51 -43.86 26.67
CA ARG A 13 -23.08 -44.17 25.35
C ARG A 13 -24.57 -44.46 25.55
N PHE A 14 -25.43 -43.60 25.06
CA PHE A 14 -26.86 -43.87 24.93
C PHE A 14 -27.02 -44.87 23.78
N SER A 15 -27.25 -46.12 24.13
CA SER A 15 -27.70 -47.18 23.18
C SER A 15 -29.23 -47.19 23.21
N LEU A 16 -29.82 -46.57 22.21
CA LEU A 16 -31.28 -46.63 21.99
C LEU A 16 -31.59 -47.99 21.36
N LYS A 17 -31.88 -48.99 22.18
CA LYS A 17 -32.44 -50.26 21.72
C LYS A 17 -33.92 -50.06 21.45
N VAL A 18 -34.29 -49.89 20.20
CA VAL A 18 -35.69 -49.99 19.77
C VAL A 18 -36.05 -51.45 19.67
N PHE A 19 -36.85 -51.92 20.65
CA PHE A 19 -37.47 -53.26 20.61
C PHE A 19 -38.70 -53.16 19.69
N VAL A 20 -38.60 -53.71 18.48
CA VAL A 20 -39.76 -53.98 17.64
C VAL A 20 -40.11 -55.45 17.85
N VAL A 21 -41.22 -55.69 18.54
CA VAL A 21 -41.82 -57.03 18.62
C VAL A 21 -42.53 -57.27 17.30
N ALA A 22 -41.99 -58.12 16.44
CA ALA A 22 -42.66 -58.64 15.28
C ALA A 22 -43.17 -60.03 15.58
N MET A 23 -44.50 -60.16 15.68
CA MET A 23 -45.17 -61.44 15.57
C MET A 23 -45.33 -61.83 14.11
N VAL A 24 -45.03 -63.13 13.79
CA VAL A 24 -45.43 -63.86 12.61
C VAL A 24 -44.60 -63.69 11.32
N GLY A 25 -43.79 -64.70 11.09
CA GLY A 25 -43.63 -65.43 9.83
C GLY A 25 -42.83 -64.80 8.71
N THR A 26 -41.78 -65.53 8.40
CA THR A 26 -40.95 -65.48 7.19
C THR A 26 -39.66 -64.64 7.28
N VAL A 27 -38.58 -65.36 7.12
CA VAL A 27 -37.19 -64.96 7.09
C VAL A 27 -36.96 -63.85 6.10
N ALA A 28 -36.98 -62.63 6.59
CA ALA A 28 -36.48 -61.46 5.82
C ALA A 28 -35.10 -61.09 6.35
N ARG A 29 -34.10 -61.22 5.50
CA ARG A 29 -32.65 -61.07 5.75
C ARG A 29 -32.28 -59.78 6.38
N PRO A 30 -31.37 -59.76 7.38
CA PRO A 30 -30.88 -58.50 8.03
C PRO A 30 -29.98 -57.62 7.13
N LEU A 31 -29.82 -57.99 5.85
CA LEU A 31 -29.00 -57.27 4.88
C LEU A 31 -29.56 -55.90 4.44
N TYR A 32 -30.87 -55.67 4.59
CA TYR A 32 -31.47 -54.42 4.12
C TYR A 32 -31.24 -53.22 5.06
N LEU A 33 -31.17 -53.45 6.37
CA LEU A 33 -30.98 -52.37 7.36
C LEU A 33 -29.54 -51.86 7.41
N VAL A 34 -28.54 -52.71 7.12
CA VAL A 34 -27.12 -52.29 7.11
C VAL A 34 -26.84 -51.35 5.94
N ASN A 35 -27.52 -51.48 4.82
CA ASN A 35 -27.30 -50.66 3.63
C ASN A 35 -27.93 -49.25 3.78
N ILE A 36 -29.03 -49.15 4.53
CA ILE A 36 -29.68 -47.86 4.79
C ILE A 36 -28.79 -47.00 5.71
N HIS A 37 -28.24 -47.57 6.78
CA HIS A 37 -27.34 -46.83 7.69
C HIS A 37 -26.08 -46.32 6.99
N LYS A 38 -25.48 -47.13 6.11
CA LYS A 38 -24.29 -46.74 5.35
C LYS A 38 -24.59 -45.62 4.35
N LYS A 39 -25.76 -45.66 3.72
CA LYS A 39 -26.22 -44.61 2.79
C LYS A 39 -26.50 -43.29 3.50
N TRP A 40 -27.17 -43.32 4.66
CA TRP A 40 -27.42 -42.13 5.47
C TRP A 40 -26.15 -41.53 6.05
N TYR A 41 -25.20 -42.33 6.50
CA TYR A 41 -23.92 -41.87 6.98
C TYR A 41 -23.12 -41.15 5.88
N ASN A 42 -23.09 -41.70 4.69
CA ASN A 42 -22.44 -41.03 3.54
C ASN A 42 -23.12 -39.71 3.18
N ILE A 43 -24.45 -39.68 3.15
CA ILE A 43 -25.21 -38.41 2.86
C ILE A 43 -24.88 -37.34 3.89
N ILE A 44 -24.89 -37.66 5.17
CA ILE A 44 -24.58 -36.71 6.24
C ILE A 44 -23.11 -36.23 6.13
N THR A 45 -22.20 -37.11 5.75
CA THR A 45 -20.77 -36.73 5.55
C THR A 45 -20.59 -35.82 4.36
N TYR A 46 -21.29 -36.08 3.23
CA TYR A 46 -21.27 -35.18 2.07
C TYR A 46 -21.91 -33.82 2.38
N MET A 47 -23.03 -33.82 3.10
CA MET A 47 -23.68 -32.55 3.51
C MET A 47 -22.76 -31.72 4.42
N ARG A 48 -22.04 -32.35 5.34
CA ARG A 48 -21.06 -31.65 6.22
C ARG A 48 -19.88 -31.13 5.43
N ALA A 49 -19.32 -31.93 4.51
CA ALA A 49 -18.25 -31.46 3.64
C ALA A 49 -18.67 -30.32 2.73
N PHE A 50 -19.89 -30.39 2.18
CA PHE A 50 -20.45 -29.33 1.36
C PHE A 50 -20.73 -28.04 2.14
N ALA A 51 -21.30 -28.16 3.35
CA ALA A 51 -21.49 -27.01 4.24
C ALA A 51 -20.15 -26.37 4.64
N PHE A 52 -19.15 -27.18 4.93
CA PHE A 52 -17.80 -26.69 5.22
C PHE A 52 -17.20 -25.94 4.02
N ALA A 53 -17.30 -26.50 2.81
CA ALA A 53 -16.80 -25.87 1.59
C ALA A 53 -17.47 -24.52 1.33
N ILE A 54 -18.79 -24.43 1.47
CA ILE A 54 -19.51 -23.15 1.32
C ILE A 54 -19.07 -22.13 2.36
N THR A 55 -18.98 -22.55 3.62
CA THR A 55 -18.55 -21.67 4.70
C THR A 55 -17.11 -21.19 4.49
N PHE A 56 -16.23 -22.08 4.06
CA PHE A 56 -14.84 -21.74 3.73
C PHE A 56 -14.75 -20.74 2.59
N ILE A 57 -15.48 -20.96 1.49
CA ILE A 57 -15.51 -20.04 0.34
C ILE A 57 -16.07 -18.68 0.75
N PHE A 58 -17.13 -18.66 1.57
CA PHE A 58 -17.73 -17.42 2.07
C PHE A 58 -16.72 -16.60 2.90
N PHE A 59 -16.06 -17.22 3.88
CA PHE A 59 -15.06 -16.52 4.70
C PHE A 59 -13.83 -16.14 3.89
N PHE A 60 -13.39 -16.98 2.95
CA PHE A 60 -12.29 -16.65 2.06
C PHE A 60 -12.60 -15.41 1.23
N PHE A 61 -13.80 -15.35 0.65
CA PHE A 61 -14.24 -14.19 -0.14
C PHE A 61 -14.41 -12.94 0.73
N LEU A 62 -14.94 -13.08 1.94
CA LEU A 62 -15.06 -11.98 2.90
C LEU A 62 -13.68 -11.44 3.30
N THR A 63 -12.73 -12.33 3.56
CA THR A 63 -11.35 -11.95 3.87
C THR A 63 -10.68 -11.26 2.67
N TYR A 64 -10.89 -11.76 1.46
CA TYR A 64 -10.39 -11.14 0.24
C TYR A 64 -10.93 -9.73 0.05
N LEU A 65 -12.24 -9.53 0.25
CA LEU A 65 -12.86 -8.21 0.20
C LEU A 65 -12.31 -7.27 1.29
N PHE A 66 -12.13 -7.80 2.50
CA PHE A 66 -11.56 -7.04 3.61
C PHE A 66 -10.12 -6.61 3.31
N LEU A 67 -9.29 -7.52 2.79
CA LEU A 67 -7.91 -7.22 2.37
C LEU A 67 -7.87 -6.16 1.25
N GLY A 68 -8.82 -6.22 0.30
CA GLY A 68 -8.97 -5.17 -0.72
C GLY A 68 -9.37 -3.82 -0.13
N MET A 69 -10.24 -3.83 0.88
CA MET A 69 -10.72 -2.61 1.53
C MET A 69 -9.63 -1.90 2.37
N VAL A 70 -8.66 -2.65 2.91
CA VAL A 70 -7.52 -2.13 3.66
C VAL A 70 -6.26 -1.99 2.80
N ASP A 71 -6.40 -2.09 1.48
CA ASP A 71 -5.29 -1.96 0.51
C ASP A 71 -4.11 -2.92 0.76
N ALA A 72 -4.41 -4.09 1.29
CA ALA A 72 -3.41 -5.10 1.66
C ALA A 72 -3.18 -6.19 0.59
N LEU A 73 -3.82 -6.08 -0.58
CA LEU A 73 -3.58 -7.00 -1.69
C LEU A 73 -2.27 -6.63 -2.41
N PRO A 74 -1.41 -7.61 -2.70
CA PRO A 74 -0.22 -7.34 -3.49
C PRO A 74 -0.61 -6.87 -4.90
N ASN A 75 0.00 -5.79 -5.36
CA ASN A 75 -0.10 -5.39 -6.76
C ASN A 75 0.38 -6.54 -7.65
N PRO A 76 -0.30 -6.83 -8.76
CA PRO A 76 0.31 -7.64 -9.79
C PRO A 76 1.64 -6.97 -10.18
N PRO A 77 2.71 -7.76 -10.44
CA PRO A 77 3.98 -7.18 -10.84
C PRO A 77 3.73 -6.35 -12.11
N GLU A 78 3.71 -5.04 -11.97
CA GLU A 78 3.88 -4.16 -13.12
C GLU A 78 5.26 -4.50 -13.67
N GLY A 79 5.28 -5.04 -14.88
CA GLY A 79 6.52 -5.31 -15.56
C GLY A 79 7.33 -4.02 -15.58
N THR A 80 8.41 -4.01 -14.83
CA THR A 80 9.42 -2.97 -14.90
C THR A 80 10.06 -3.05 -16.28
N VAL A 81 9.44 -2.40 -17.25
CA VAL A 81 10.12 -2.07 -18.48
C VAL A 81 11.01 -0.87 -18.17
N HIS A 82 12.12 -1.14 -17.52
CA HIS A 82 13.29 -0.28 -17.61
C HIS A 82 13.98 -0.61 -18.92
N ASP A 83 13.51 0.01 -19.98
CA ASP A 83 14.28 0.10 -21.21
C ASP A 83 14.95 1.48 -21.22
N PRO A 84 16.26 1.57 -20.96
CA PRO A 84 16.99 2.82 -21.09
C PRO A 84 17.52 2.92 -22.53
N ALA A 85 16.62 2.96 -23.49
CA ALA A 85 17.05 3.16 -24.87
C ALA A 85 16.04 3.98 -25.67
N THR A 86 16.49 5.20 -25.96
CA THR A 86 16.11 5.97 -27.14
C THR A 86 14.65 6.43 -27.25
N VAL A 87 14.33 7.54 -26.55
CA VAL A 87 13.51 8.56 -27.21
C VAL A 87 14.30 9.86 -27.21
N SER A 88 15.05 10.04 -28.29
CA SER A 88 15.54 11.37 -28.68
C SER A 88 14.34 12.13 -29.24
N GLU A 89 13.41 12.48 -28.37
CA GLU A 89 12.35 13.41 -28.71
C GLU A 89 12.89 14.80 -28.48
N ASN A 90 12.69 15.66 -29.44
CA ASN A 90 13.10 17.07 -29.47
C ASN A 90 12.32 17.81 -28.38
N ILE A 91 12.73 17.63 -27.11
CA ILE A 91 12.10 18.26 -25.94
C ILE A 91 12.41 19.75 -26.03
N PRO A 92 11.41 20.65 -26.01
CA PRO A 92 11.61 22.09 -25.98
C PRO A 92 12.58 22.47 -24.86
N ALA A 93 13.40 23.49 -25.09
CA ALA A 93 14.45 23.93 -24.14
C ALA A 93 13.92 24.20 -22.72
N ASP A 94 12.66 24.61 -22.60
CA ASP A 94 11.99 24.88 -21.33
C ASP A 94 11.66 23.60 -20.52
N THR A 95 11.50 22.44 -21.16
CA THR A 95 11.21 21.17 -20.47
C THR A 95 12.46 20.46 -19.96
N ARG A 96 13.66 20.90 -20.35
CA ARG A 96 14.92 20.28 -19.90
C ARG A 96 15.23 20.56 -18.44
N GLU A 97 14.72 21.64 -17.90
CA GLU A 97 14.88 22.07 -16.51
C GLU A 97 13.78 21.52 -15.60
N LEU A 98 12.85 20.75 -16.15
CA LEU A 98 11.82 20.09 -15.37
C LEU A 98 12.38 18.84 -14.67
N PRO A 99 12.03 18.57 -13.41
CA PRO A 99 12.43 17.35 -12.74
C PRO A 99 11.74 16.13 -13.35
N THR A 100 12.53 15.11 -13.68
CA THR A 100 12.02 13.83 -14.20
C THR A 100 12.15 12.70 -13.18
N ARG A 101 13.13 12.81 -12.25
CA ARG A 101 13.41 11.79 -11.24
C ARG A 101 14.00 12.42 -9.98
N ILE A 102 13.70 11.87 -8.82
CA ILE A 102 14.31 12.22 -7.53
C ILE A 102 14.92 10.98 -6.88
N VAL A 103 16.13 11.11 -6.36
CA VAL A 103 16.85 10.05 -5.62
C VAL A 103 17.36 10.61 -4.30
N ILE A 104 17.02 9.93 -3.19
CA ILE A 104 17.51 10.24 -1.85
C ILE A 104 18.03 8.93 -1.25
N LYS A 105 19.34 8.70 -1.37
CA LYS A 105 19.96 7.42 -1.00
C LYS A 105 19.80 7.08 0.48
N ASP A 106 19.88 8.09 1.34
CA ASP A 106 19.83 7.93 2.80
C ASP A 106 18.52 7.34 3.31
N ILE A 107 17.44 7.52 2.57
CA ILE A 107 16.10 7.01 2.93
C ILE A 107 15.53 6.03 1.89
N GLY A 108 16.32 5.68 0.87
CA GLY A 108 15.94 4.72 -0.17
C GLY A 108 14.88 5.23 -1.15
N THR A 109 14.71 6.56 -1.27
CA THR A 109 13.79 7.16 -2.23
C THR A 109 14.40 7.14 -3.63
N ASP A 110 13.65 6.62 -4.61
CA ASP A 110 13.98 6.64 -6.04
C ASP A 110 12.68 6.62 -6.83
N TRP A 111 12.26 7.79 -7.32
CA TRP A 111 10.98 7.96 -7.98
C TRP A 111 11.07 8.85 -9.22
N LYS A 112 10.24 8.52 -10.24
CA LYS A 112 9.92 9.49 -11.30
C LYS A 112 9.21 10.70 -10.69
N VAL A 113 9.37 11.86 -11.32
CA VAL A 113 8.67 13.10 -10.93
C VAL A 113 7.75 13.52 -12.05
N LEU A 114 6.50 13.81 -11.73
CA LEU A 114 5.50 14.32 -12.67
C LEU A 114 5.48 15.85 -12.65
N ASN A 115 5.13 16.45 -13.79
CA ASN A 115 5.06 17.89 -13.96
C ASN A 115 3.68 18.30 -14.50
N PRO A 116 2.62 18.26 -13.66
CA PRO A 116 1.30 18.71 -14.06
C PRO A 116 1.33 20.20 -14.42
N THR A 117 0.50 20.62 -15.36
CA THR A 117 0.36 22.01 -15.77
C THR A 117 -0.85 22.70 -15.13
N GLY A 118 -1.86 21.92 -14.72
CA GLY A 118 -3.04 22.41 -14.01
C GLY A 118 -2.78 22.61 -12.53
N THR A 119 -3.47 23.58 -11.93
CA THR A 119 -3.42 23.88 -10.48
C THR A 119 -4.73 23.52 -9.78
N ASP A 120 -5.68 22.92 -10.49
CA ASP A 120 -6.90 22.40 -9.92
C ASP A 120 -6.65 21.15 -9.08
N LEU A 121 -7.47 20.93 -8.06
CA LEU A 121 -7.29 19.84 -7.09
C LEU A 121 -7.34 18.46 -7.73
N ASP A 122 -8.19 18.26 -8.73
CA ASP A 122 -8.34 16.96 -9.38
C ASP A 122 -7.08 16.59 -10.16
N THR A 123 -6.51 17.54 -10.92
CA THR A 123 -5.25 17.34 -11.65
C THR A 123 -4.09 17.08 -10.69
N LEU A 124 -4.00 17.83 -9.59
CA LEU A 124 -2.91 17.68 -8.62
C LEU A 124 -3.00 16.35 -7.86
N ASN A 125 -4.19 15.98 -7.40
CA ASN A 125 -4.42 14.69 -6.73
C ASN A 125 -4.13 13.52 -7.68
N ALA A 126 -4.64 13.57 -8.91
CA ALA A 126 -4.37 12.54 -9.90
C ALA A 126 -2.87 12.37 -10.23
N ALA A 127 -2.09 13.44 -10.14
CA ALA A 127 -0.65 13.37 -10.34
C ALA A 127 0.06 12.78 -9.12
N VAL A 128 -0.20 13.28 -7.90
CA VAL A 128 0.48 12.82 -6.69
C VAL A 128 0.14 11.39 -6.33
N ASP A 129 -1.04 10.89 -6.71
CA ASP A 129 -1.44 9.49 -6.55
C ASP A 129 -0.63 8.51 -7.45
N GLN A 130 0.05 9.03 -8.48
CA GLN A 130 0.87 8.22 -9.37
C GLN A 130 2.37 8.29 -9.04
N ALA A 131 2.86 9.46 -8.60
CA ALA A 131 4.27 9.68 -8.23
C ALA A 131 4.42 11.05 -7.57
N PRO A 132 5.58 11.36 -6.96
CA PRO A 132 5.94 12.72 -6.60
C PRO A 132 5.76 13.67 -7.78
N MET A 133 5.27 14.86 -7.52
CA MET A 133 5.04 15.85 -8.56
C MET A 133 5.62 17.20 -8.20
N ARG A 134 6.01 17.97 -9.22
CA ARG A 134 6.38 19.39 -9.06
C ARG A 134 5.12 20.25 -8.99
N TRP A 135 5.09 21.18 -8.06
CA TRP A 135 4.05 22.19 -8.04
C TRP A 135 4.13 23.07 -9.30
N PRO A 136 3.05 23.23 -10.07
CA PRO A 136 3.09 23.84 -11.41
C PRO A 136 3.73 25.21 -11.48
N THR A 137 3.50 26.06 -10.47
CA THR A 137 4.01 27.43 -10.44
C THR A 137 5.31 27.58 -9.63
N SER A 138 5.91 26.49 -9.15
CA SER A 138 7.21 26.54 -8.46
C SER A 138 8.36 26.71 -9.44
N GLY A 139 9.54 27.03 -8.91
CA GLY A 139 10.77 27.19 -9.69
C GLY A 139 11.13 25.99 -10.56
N LEU A 140 12.07 26.17 -11.47
CA LEU A 140 12.68 25.15 -12.30
C LEU A 140 14.05 24.77 -11.77
N LEU A 141 14.56 23.58 -12.15
CA LEU A 141 15.87 23.11 -11.70
C LEU A 141 16.97 24.05 -12.16
N GLY A 142 17.87 24.42 -11.23
CA GLY A 142 19.00 25.28 -11.50
C GLY A 142 18.69 26.77 -11.62
N GLN A 143 17.43 27.17 -11.58
CA GLN A 143 17.01 28.59 -11.59
C GLN A 143 16.82 29.12 -10.17
N ASP A 144 16.82 30.46 -10.05
CA ASP A 144 16.51 31.12 -8.77
C ASP A 144 15.05 30.85 -8.38
N GLY A 145 14.82 30.69 -7.09
CA GLY A 145 13.57 30.32 -6.48
C GLY A 145 13.59 28.88 -5.92
N THR A 146 12.44 28.43 -5.48
CA THR A 146 12.28 27.09 -4.90
C THR A 146 11.55 26.16 -5.85
N VAL A 147 12.17 25.03 -6.18
CA VAL A 147 11.50 23.88 -6.80
C VAL A 147 10.73 23.16 -5.70
N ALA A 148 9.42 23.12 -5.76
CA ALA A 148 8.59 22.44 -4.77
C ALA A 148 8.08 21.11 -5.32
N LEU A 149 8.46 20.01 -4.65
CA LEU A 149 8.00 18.66 -4.97
C LEU A 149 7.07 18.16 -3.86
N PHE A 150 5.92 17.67 -4.28
CA PHE A 150 4.92 17.07 -3.41
C PHE A 150 4.90 15.56 -3.59
N GLY A 151 4.71 14.82 -2.51
CA GLY A 151 4.59 13.36 -2.55
C GLY A 151 3.89 12.83 -1.30
N HIS A 152 3.25 11.68 -1.45
CA HIS A 152 2.62 11.02 -0.31
C HIS A 152 3.64 10.41 0.66
N SER A 153 3.26 10.40 1.94
CA SER A 153 3.93 9.66 3.01
C SER A 153 2.88 8.89 3.79
N SER A 154 2.94 7.57 3.75
CA SER A 154 1.98 6.69 4.42
C SER A 154 2.65 5.89 5.52
N HIS A 155 2.03 5.89 6.72
CA HIS A 155 2.47 5.06 7.84
C HIS A 155 1.93 3.62 7.77
N LEU A 156 1.07 3.31 6.79
CA LEU A 156 0.55 1.96 6.62
C LEU A 156 1.68 0.98 6.24
N PRO A 157 1.78 -0.18 6.90
CA PRO A 157 2.84 -1.14 6.60
C PRO A 157 2.76 -1.70 5.18
N ILE A 158 1.54 -1.85 4.67
CA ILE A 158 1.25 -2.35 3.32
C ILE A 158 0.30 -1.37 2.65
N VAL A 159 0.67 -0.93 1.44
CA VAL A 159 -0.18 -0.10 0.57
C VAL A 159 -0.25 -0.76 -0.80
N HIS A 160 -1.40 -0.68 -1.45
CA HIS A 160 -1.59 -1.17 -2.80
C HIS A 160 -0.80 -0.31 -3.80
N ASN A 161 -0.96 1.00 -3.71
CA ASN A 161 -0.25 1.96 -4.55
C ASN A 161 1.03 2.43 -3.86
N GLN A 162 2.20 2.06 -4.40
CA GLN A 162 3.50 2.41 -3.82
C GLN A 162 3.77 3.92 -3.85
N ALA A 163 3.12 4.70 -4.72
CA ALA A 163 3.25 6.15 -4.74
C ALA A 163 2.86 6.80 -3.40
N PHE A 164 1.97 6.15 -2.61
CA PHE A 164 1.63 6.61 -1.26
C PHE A 164 2.80 6.52 -0.25
N LYS A 165 3.91 5.90 -0.62
CA LYS A 165 5.14 5.82 0.18
C LYS A 165 6.32 6.58 -0.42
N ALA A 166 6.09 7.34 -1.48
CA ALA A 166 7.16 7.98 -2.24
C ALA A 166 8.05 8.90 -1.39
N PHE A 167 7.46 9.62 -0.43
CA PHE A 167 8.18 10.50 0.51
C PHE A 167 8.18 9.96 1.95
N ASN A 168 8.09 8.64 2.11
CA ASN A 168 8.30 8.05 3.44
C ASN A 168 9.70 8.35 3.94
N ASN A 169 9.79 8.59 5.24
CA ASN A 169 11.04 8.85 5.96
C ASN A 169 11.73 10.20 5.62
N ILE A 170 11.12 11.11 4.86
CA ILE A 170 11.75 12.43 4.65
C ILE A 170 11.90 13.20 5.96
N GLU A 171 11.11 12.89 6.99
CA GLU A 171 11.21 13.44 8.33
C GLU A 171 12.51 13.03 9.05
N LYS A 172 13.19 11.98 8.56
CA LYS A 172 14.47 11.49 9.11
C LYS A 172 15.69 12.13 8.48
N LEU A 173 15.49 12.93 7.44
CA LEU A 173 16.59 13.63 6.80
C LEU A 173 17.23 14.64 7.77
N VAL A 174 18.55 14.70 7.72
CA VAL A 174 19.32 15.61 8.58
C VAL A 174 20.14 16.60 7.72
N PRO A 175 20.46 17.78 8.24
CA PRO A 175 21.29 18.75 7.53
C PRO A 175 22.58 18.13 7.00
N GLY A 176 22.92 18.45 5.75
CA GLY A 176 24.12 17.97 5.07
C GLY A 176 23.90 16.77 4.15
N GLN A 177 22.78 16.04 4.26
CA GLN A 177 22.46 14.95 3.33
C GLN A 177 22.12 15.48 1.95
N ILE A 178 22.32 14.62 0.93
CA ILE A 178 22.19 15.02 -0.48
C ILE A 178 20.90 14.46 -1.07
N ILE A 179 20.17 15.32 -1.74
CA ILE A 179 19.02 15.00 -2.58
C ILE A 179 19.44 15.24 -4.02
N SER A 180 19.38 14.20 -4.86
CA SER A 180 19.63 14.31 -6.30
C SER A 180 18.30 14.40 -7.04
N VAL A 181 18.14 15.46 -7.82
CA VAL A 181 16.98 15.62 -8.72
C VAL A 181 17.50 15.69 -10.14
N TYR A 182 16.91 14.89 -11.01
CA TYR A 182 17.35 14.74 -12.39
C TYR A 182 16.39 15.47 -13.34
N SER A 183 16.94 16.18 -14.29
CA SER A 183 16.24 16.55 -15.52
C SER A 183 16.50 15.52 -16.64
N ALA A 184 16.20 15.83 -17.88
CA ALA A 184 16.51 14.94 -19.00
C ALA A 184 18.01 14.77 -19.26
N THR A 185 18.84 15.76 -18.87
CA THR A 185 20.28 15.82 -19.23
C THR A 185 21.19 16.09 -18.05
N THR A 186 20.66 16.41 -16.87
CA THR A 186 21.47 16.97 -15.79
C THR A 186 21.00 16.42 -14.43
N GLU A 187 21.96 16.05 -13.58
CA GLU A 187 21.75 15.80 -12.16
C GLU A 187 21.94 17.11 -11.38
N TYR A 188 20.93 17.52 -10.64
CA TYR A 188 20.96 18.66 -9.72
C TYR A 188 21.05 18.14 -8.30
N ARG A 189 22.09 18.50 -7.58
CA ARG A 189 22.28 18.12 -6.17
C ARG A 189 21.89 19.25 -5.25
N TYR A 190 21.12 18.90 -4.24
CA TYR A 190 20.68 19.80 -3.18
C TYR A 190 21.10 19.22 -1.83
N LYS A 191 21.64 20.08 -0.98
CA LYS A 191 22.04 19.74 0.38
C LYS A 191 20.95 20.11 1.37
N VAL A 192 20.47 19.17 2.16
CA VAL A 192 19.44 19.39 3.18
C VAL A 192 19.90 20.46 4.17
N VAL A 193 19.06 21.45 4.40
CA VAL A 193 19.23 22.49 5.42
C VAL A 193 18.49 22.11 6.69
N GLY A 194 17.28 21.58 6.55
CA GLY A 194 16.48 21.16 7.69
C GLY A 194 15.14 20.57 7.29
N VAL A 195 14.47 20.02 8.28
CA VAL A 195 13.14 19.47 8.20
C VAL A 195 12.27 20.16 9.23
N ARG A 196 11.08 20.61 8.84
CA ARG A 196 10.08 21.15 9.77
C ARG A 196 8.73 20.51 9.55
N VAL A 197 7.87 20.59 10.56
CA VAL A 197 6.46 20.28 10.43
C VAL A 197 5.72 21.58 10.16
N ALA A 198 4.96 21.64 9.08
CA ALA A 198 3.98 22.68 8.81
C ALA A 198 2.64 22.20 9.38
N SER A 199 2.02 23.06 10.21
CA SER A 199 0.75 22.70 10.87
C SER A 199 -0.40 22.62 9.86
N ALA A 200 -1.39 21.81 10.16
CA ALA A 200 -2.66 21.73 9.43
C ALA A 200 -3.41 23.07 9.32
N THR A 201 -3.11 24.03 10.21
CA THR A 201 -3.70 25.39 10.21
C THR A 201 -2.89 26.39 9.38
N GLU A 202 -1.71 26.01 8.88
CA GLU A 202 -0.88 26.84 8.04
C GLU A 202 -1.39 26.76 6.59
N ASP A 203 -2.11 27.78 6.15
CA ASP A 203 -2.73 27.80 4.81
C ASP A 203 -1.68 27.86 3.68
N VAL A 204 -0.51 28.46 3.96
CA VAL A 204 0.59 28.63 3.00
C VAL A 204 1.89 28.20 3.63
N VAL A 205 2.59 27.27 2.97
CA VAL A 205 3.96 26.91 3.35
C VAL A 205 4.91 27.96 2.77
N GLU A 206 5.50 28.79 3.65
CA GLU A 206 6.51 29.74 3.22
C GLU A 206 7.78 29.02 2.76
N LEU A 207 8.22 29.31 1.54
CA LEU A 207 9.43 28.75 0.92
C LEU A 207 10.41 29.88 0.60
N PRO A 208 11.73 29.64 0.68
CA PRO A 208 12.73 30.62 0.30
C PRO A 208 12.55 31.08 -1.15
N ALA A 209 12.64 32.38 -1.38
CA ALA A 209 12.49 32.96 -2.72
C ALA A 209 13.82 33.39 -3.34
N ASP A 210 14.77 33.84 -2.52
CA ASP A 210 16.08 34.33 -2.95
C ASP A 210 17.12 33.22 -2.92
N GLY A 211 17.61 32.83 -4.10
CA GLY A 211 18.56 31.71 -4.26
C GLY A 211 17.91 30.47 -4.86
N LYS A 212 18.66 29.37 -4.92
CA LYS A 212 18.23 28.11 -5.55
C LYS A 212 17.95 27.06 -4.48
N TYR A 213 16.68 26.70 -4.34
CA TYR A 213 16.23 25.78 -3.30
C TYR A 213 15.41 24.62 -3.87
N LEU A 214 15.38 23.55 -3.11
CA LEU A 214 14.45 22.45 -3.26
C LEU A 214 13.61 22.34 -1.98
N ALA A 215 12.31 22.22 -2.12
CA ALA A 215 11.42 21.86 -1.03
C ALA A 215 10.74 20.52 -1.33
N LEU A 216 10.82 19.57 -0.39
CA LEU A 216 10.02 18.35 -0.42
C LEU A 216 8.90 18.50 0.61
N ILE A 217 7.67 18.23 0.19
CA ILE A 217 6.48 18.45 1.01
C ILE A 217 5.65 17.19 0.99
N THR A 218 5.38 16.62 2.18
CA THR A 218 4.42 15.51 2.27
C THR A 218 3.01 16.04 2.21
N CYS A 219 2.11 15.28 1.59
CA CYS A 219 0.70 15.60 1.52
C CYS A 219 -0.10 14.30 1.56
N ASP A 220 -1.10 14.18 2.46
CA ASP A 220 -2.02 13.04 2.43
C ASP A 220 -2.99 13.17 1.25
N ASN A 221 -3.62 14.35 1.12
CA ASN A 221 -4.46 14.72 -0.01
C ASN A 221 -4.48 16.26 -0.14
N PHE A 222 -4.44 16.79 -1.35
CA PHE A 222 -4.65 18.21 -1.56
C PHE A 222 -6.07 18.60 -1.11
N GLY A 223 -6.15 19.68 -0.32
CA GLY A 223 -7.41 20.14 0.29
C GLY A 223 -7.72 19.54 1.65
N SER A 224 -6.98 18.54 2.14
CA SER A 224 -7.11 18.07 3.52
C SER A 224 -6.27 18.91 4.48
N LYS A 225 -6.77 19.07 5.71
CA LYS A 225 -6.01 19.74 6.80
C LYS A 225 -5.27 18.68 7.59
N SER A 226 -4.03 18.42 7.24
CA SER A 226 -3.12 17.53 7.97
C SER A 226 -1.76 18.18 8.14
N ASP A 227 -1.03 17.83 9.18
CA ASP A 227 0.34 18.26 9.37
C ASP A 227 1.21 17.70 8.24
N ARG A 228 2.20 18.49 7.81
CA ARG A 228 3.06 18.17 6.65
C ARG A 228 4.51 18.27 7.06
N TYR A 229 5.32 17.31 6.62
CA TYR A 229 6.77 17.48 6.67
C TYR A 229 7.23 18.32 5.48
N VAL A 230 8.07 19.31 5.77
CA VAL A 230 8.69 20.19 4.78
C VAL A 230 10.20 20.08 4.95
N VAL A 231 10.86 19.53 3.95
CA VAL A 231 12.32 19.49 3.86
C VAL A 231 12.78 20.64 2.99
N THR A 232 13.70 21.45 3.47
CA THR A 232 14.34 22.50 2.67
C THR A 232 15.79 22.12 2.39
N ALA A 233 16.23 22.26 1.14
CA ALA A 233 17.58 21.96 0.71
C ALA A 233 18.12 23.05 -0.21
N ASN A 234 19.40 23.42 -0.02
CA ASN A 234 20.11 24.38 -0.84
C ASN A 234 20.72 23.71 -2.05
N PHE A 235 20.72 24.36 -3.18
CA PHE A 235 21.44 23.92 -4.36
C PHE A 235 22.95 23.81 -4.09
N GLU A 236 23.55 22.68 -4.46
CA GLU A 236 24.98 22.41 -4.31
C GLU A 236 25.70 22.42 -5.65
N GLY A 237 25.10 21.89 -6.71
CA GLY A 237 25.72 21.82 -8.03
C GLY A 237 24.87 21.10 -9.07
N ALA A 238 25.25 21.24 -10.34
CA ALA A 238 24.64 20.55 -11.46
C ALA A 238 25.73 19.78 -12.23
N TYR A 239 25.40 18.55 -12.64
CA TYR A 239 26.32 17.60 -13.27
C TYR A 239 25.64 17.00 -14.50
N ALA A 240 26.30 17.06 -15.65
CA ALA A 240 25.81 16.42 -16.87
C ALA A 240 25.73 14.90 -16.68
N LEU A 241 24.70 14.25 -17.28
CA LEU A 241 24.46 12.81 -17.26
C LEU A 241 25.24 12.11 -18.35
#